data_0ce5ec9142a8225ac65912f047b0c0b1
#
_entry.id   0ce5ec9142a8225ac65912f047b0c0b1
#
_cell.length_a   1.000
_cell.length_b   1.000
_cell.length_c   1.000
_cell.angle_alpha   90.00
_cell.angle_beta   90.00
_cell.angle_gamma   90.00
#
_symmetry.space_group_name_H-M   'P 1'
#
loop_
_entity.id
_entity.type
_entity.pdbx_description
1 polymer ?
#
loop_
_entity_poly.entity_id
_entity_poly.type
_entity_poly.pdbx_seq_one_letter_code
_entity_poly.pdbx_strand_id
1 'polypeptide(L)'
;MPPFFLFYNEGNTMRELDFAPMSAVGRFSVEQVRRARRKSREFGVNSLLTIGDHNPKFGKTDAESAHIIGLSLAQAKTSGFQVCQHATRGCMRHCVGKQGLARVFQSIPKARKRKTRFFFKDQESFLILLWHEIAREYGKAYERGIPVFCRLNVFSDLDWPKIAPWLFSDFPDVRFYDYTKDPYRYSRFQRGQFPDNYHLTRSYTETMSKRTIDRILGNGGTVAIAFRKGSNREIPETWNGWPVFDGDSDDRRFLDPESHIIGLRAKGDSVNDTTGFVVNWGVE
;
A
#
# COMPACT_ATOMS: atom_id res chain seq x y z
N MET A 1 -4.87 -23.95 -22.38
CA MET A 1 -5.71 -22.76 -22.11
C MET A 1 -5.26 -22.21 -20.78
N PRO A 2 -4.88 -20.92 -20.66
CA PRO A 2 -4.57 -20.35 -19.36
C PRO A 2 -5.84 -20.32 -18.48
N PRO A 3 -5.72 -20.49 -17.17
CA PRO A 3 -6.86 -20.42 -16.27
C PRO A 3 -7.45 -19.00 -16.24
N PHE A 4 -8.77 -18.92 -16.31
CA PHE A 4 -9.53 -17.68 -16.19
C PHE A 4 -9.64 -17.29 -14.71
N PHE A 5 -9.35 -16.01 -14.39
CA PHE A 5 -9.56 -15.46 -13.05
C PHE A 5 -10.76 -14.53 -13.07
N LEU A 6 -11.61 -14.70 -12.07
CA LEU A 6 -12.84 -13.95 -11.89
C LEU A 6 -12.65 -12.86 -10.86
N PHE A 7 -12.86 -11.59 -11.23
CA PHE A 7 -12.92 -10.47 -10.31
C PHE A 7 -14.36 -9.98 -10.17
N TYR A 8 -14.74 -9.63 -8.94
CA TYR A 8 -16.03 -8.99 -8.69
C TYR A 8 -15.97 -7.52 -9.11
N ASN A 9 -16.86 -7.10 -10.00
CA ASN A 9 -17.13 -5.71 -10.30
C ASN A 9 -18.41 -5.27 -9.55
N GLU A 10 -18.56 -3.97 -9.35
CA GLU A 10 -19.77 -3.37 -8.79
C GLU A 10 -21.00 -3.88 -9.54
N GLY A 11 -21.81 -4.71 -8.89
CA GLY A 11 -22.98 -5.36 -9.50
C GLY A 11 -22.96 -6.88 -9.55
N ASN A 12 -22.07 -7.56 -8.85
CA ASN A 12 -22.05 -9.02 -8.67
C ASN A 12 -21.90 -9.84 -9.97
N THR A 13 -21.37 -9.28 -11.05
CA THR A 13 -21.03 -10.00 -12.27
C THR A 13 -19.53 -10.26 -12.36
N MET A 14 -19.16 -11.53 -12.37
CA MET A 14 -17.80 -11.97 -12.64
C MET A 14 -17.42 -11.64 -14.10
N ARG A 15 -16.34 -10.88 -14.33
CA ARG A 15 -15.72 -10.77 -15.66
C ARG A 15 -14.54 -11.74 -15.74
N GLU A 16 -14.53 -12.51 -16.81
CA GLU A 16 -13.36 -13.24 -17.26
C GLU A 16 -12.26 -12.25 -17.62
N LEU A 17 -11.10 -12.33 -16.98
CA LEU A 17 -9.92 -11.57 -17.41
C LEU A 17 -9.17 -12.40 -18.44
N ASP A 18 -9.24 -11.98 -19.69
CA ASP A 18 -8.24 -12.36 -20.69
C ASP A 18 -6.93 -11.64 -20.29
N PHE A 19 -5.99 -12.38 -19.71
CA PHE A 19 -4.63 -11.89 -19.53
C PHE A 19 -4.02 -11.67 -20.91
N ALA A 20 -4.05 -10.45 -21.43
CA ALA A 20 -3.28 -10.10 -22.60
C ALA A 20 -1.78 -10.30 -22.25
N PRO A 21 -1.00 -11.04 -23.06
CA PRO A 21 0.43 -11.10 -22.87
C PRO A 21 0.95 -9.65 -22.91
N MET A 22 1.71 -9.26 -21.88
CA MET A 22 2.37 -7.96 -21.83
C MET A 22 2.98 -7.71 -23.22
N SER A 23 2.57 -6.61 -23.89
CA SER A 23 3.06 -6.30 -25.24
C SER A 23 4.58 -6.45 -25.23
N ALA A 24 5.14 -7.21 -26.16
CA ALA A 24 6.54 -7.63 -26.19
C ALA A 24 7.54 -6.47 -26.28
N VAL A 25 7.07 -5.24 -26.33
CA VAL A 25 7.87 -4.00 -26.36
C VAL A 25 7.90 -3.43 -24.94
N GLY A 26 8.93 -3.83 -24.19
CA GLY A 26 9.18 -3.23 -22.87
C GLY A 26 9.39 -1.72 -22.99
N ARG A 27 8.82 -0.94 -22.05
CA ARG A 27 8.98 0.53 -21.99
C ARG A 27 10.45 0.97 -22.04
N PHE A 28 11.33 0.18 -21.47
CA PHE A 28 12.75 0.50 -21.35
C PHE A 28 13.62 -0.56 -22.03
N SER A 29 14.69 -0.11 -22.71
CA SER A 29 15.65 -1.01 -23.34
C SER A 29 16.47 -1.80 -22.31
N VAL A 30 17.02 -2.93 -22.73
CA VAL A 30 17.93 -3.74 -21.90
C VAL A 30 19.10 -2.92 -21.35
N GLU A 31 19.64 -2.00 -22.17
CA GLU A 31 20.76 -1.14 -21.75
C GLU A 31 20.33 -0.13 -20.67
N GLN A 32 19.15 0.48 -20.79
CA GLN A 32 18.59 1.35 -19.75
C GLN A 32 18.41 0.59 -18.43
N VAL A 33 17.87 -0.63 -18.47
CA VAL A 33 17.73 -1.48 -17.27
C VAL A 33 19.10 -1.86 -16.68
N ARG A 34 20.08 -2.22 -17.50
CA ARG A 34 21.45 -2.50 -17.04
C ARG A 34 22.09 -1.28 -16.37
N ARG A 35 21.94 -0.09 -16.97
CA ARG A 35 22.40 1.18 -16.39
C ARG A 35 21.72 1.46 -15.04
N ALA A 36 20.41 1.35 -14.96
CA ALA A 36 19.65 1.54 -13.72
C ALA A 36 20.09 0.56 -12.61
N ARG A 37 20.38 -0.71 -12.96
CA ARG A 37 20.94 -1.69 -12.02
C ARG A 37 22.36 -1.32 -11.54
N ARG A 38 23.23 -0.77 -12.39
CA ARG A 38 24.54 -0.27 -11.94
C ARG A 38 24.33 0.86 -10.94
N LYS A 39 23.48 1.83 -11.27
CA LYS A 39 23.15 2.96 -10.39
C LYS A 39 22.60 2.51 -9.04
N SER A 40 21.66 1.58 -9.02
CA SER A 40 21.11 1.07 -7.76
C SER A 40 22.17 0.47 -6.83
N ARG A 41 23.18 -0.21 -7.39
CA ARG A 41 24.30 -0.79 -6.62
C ARG A 41 25.20 0.29 -6.00
N GLU A 42 25.39 1.44 -6.65
CA GLU A 42 26.11 2.59 -6.07
C GLU A 42 25.43 3.09 -4.78
N PHE A 43 24.08 2.94 -4.68
CA PHE A 43 23.32 3.19 -3.46
C PHE A 43 23.25 1.99 -2.50
N GLY A 44 23.85 0.86 -2.83
CA GLY A 44 23.76 -0.38 -2.08
C GLY A 44 22.34 -0.98 -2.10
N VAL A 45 21.61 -0.80 -3.22
CA VAL A 45 20.25 -1.33 -3.43
C VAL A 45 20.31 -2.48 -4.43
N ASN A 46 20.01 -3.69 -3.98
CA ASN A 46 19.97 -4.89 -4.81
C ASN A 46 18.60 -5.14 -5.43
N SER A 47 17.52 -4.78 -4.74
CA SER A 47 16.14 -4.89 -5.19
C SER A 47 15.29 -3.81 -4.54
N LEU A 48 14.29 -3.31 -5.27
CA LEU A 48 13.32 -2.33 -4.78
C LEU A 48 12.13 -3.01 -4.10
N LEU A 49 11.58 -4.03 -4.74
CA LEU A 49 10.37 -4.71 -4.28
C LEU A 49 10.67 -5.77 -3.22
N THR A 50 9.67 -6.02 -2.40
CA THR A 50 9.59 -7.13 -1.45
C THR A 50 8.39 -7.97 -1.85
N ILE A 51 8.55 -9.29 -1.90
CA ILE A 51 7.50 -10.25 -2.25
C ILE A 51 6.76 -10.66 -0.97
N GLY A 52 5.49 -11.03 -1.10
CA GLY A 52 4.58 -11.35 0.00
C GLY A 52 5.10 -12.39 0.97
N ASP A 53 5.69 -13.47 0.46
CA ASP A 53 6.22 -14.59 1.25
C ASP A 53 7.32 -14.17 2.25
N HIS A 54 7.94 -13.03 2.02
CA HIS A 54 8.99 -12.46 2.88
C HIS A 54 8.54 -11.25 3.71
N ASN A 55 7.25 -10.89 3.65
CA ASN A 55 6.73 -9.74 4.39
C ASN A 55 5.48 -10.13 5.18
N PRO A 56 5.55 -10.18 6.55
CA PRO A 56 4.41 -10.54 7.39
C PRO A 56 3.15 -9.69 7.19
N LYS A 57 3.26 -8.52 6.56
CA LYS A 57 2.12 -7.67 6.20
C LYS A 57 1.32 -8.22 5.02
N PHE A 58 1.96 -8.94 4.12
CA PHE A 58 1.33 -9.52 2.94
C PHE A 58 0.96 -11.00 3.14
N GLY A 59 1.52 -11.66 4.16
CA GLY A 59 1.38 -13.09 4.42
C GLY A 59 0.00 -13.54 4.96
N LYS A 60 -1.01 -12.66 4.91
CA LYS A 60 -2.41 -13.01 5.21
C LYS A 60 -3.15 -13.52 3.97
N THR A 61 -2.65 -13.23 2.80
CA THR A 61 -3.17 -13.74 1.53
C THR A 61 -2.39 -14.99 1.17
N ASP A 62 -3.10 -16.04 0.82
CA ASP A 62 -2.49 -17.28 0.37
C ASP A 62 -1.64 -17.02 -0.88
N ALA A 63 -0.37 -17.43 -0.84
CA ALA A 63 0.58 -17.26 -1.94
C ALA A 63 0.19 -18.04 -3.20
N GLU A 64 -0.69 -19.05 -3.07
CA GLU A 64 -1.23 -19.77 -4.21
C GLU A 64 -2.39 -19.03 -4.88
N SER A 65 -3.05 -18.12 -4.15
CA SER A 65 -4.19 -17.36 -4.65
C SER A 65 -3.84 -15.98 -5.22
N ALA A 66 -2.67 -15.41 -4.88
CA ALA A 66 -2.25 -14.09 -5.36
C ALA A 66 -0.75 -13.83 -5.17
N HIS A 67 -0.16 -13.07 -6.08
CA HIS A 67 1.22 -12.60 -5.98
C HIS A 67 1.26 -11.16 -5.48
N ILE A 68 1.62 -10.96 -4.20
CA ILE A 68 1.65 -9.63 -3.59
C ILE A 68 3.09 -9.09 -3.58
N ILE A 69 3.26 -7.91 -4.13
CA ILE A 69 4.54 -7.19 -4.15
C ILE A 69 4.42 -5.81 -3.52
N GLY A 70 5.50 -5.30 -2.94
CA GLY A 70 5.46 -3.99 -2.31
C GLY A 70 6.78 -3.25 -2.26
N LEU A 71 6.69 -1.93 -2.38
CA LEU A 71 7.82 -1.02 -2.26
C LEU A 71 7.89 -0.45 -0.84
N SER A 72 8.97 -0.76 -0.13
CA SER A 72 9.22 -0.31 1.23
C SER A 72 10.29 0.79 1.26
N LEU A 73 9.85 2.05 1.26
CA LEU A 73 10.73 3.21 1.50
C LEU A 73 10.84 3.51 3.01
N ALA A 74 11.81 4.33 3.39
CA ALA A 74 11.98 4.77 4.76
C ALA A 74 10.89 5.80 5.12
N GLN A 75 10.23 5.60 6.25
CA GLN A 75 9.11 6.43 6.68
C GLN A 75 9.50 7.88 7.00
N ALA A 76 8.61 8.82 6.74
CA ALA A 76 8.73 10.25 7.02
C ALA A 76 10.09 10.83 6.54
N LYS A 77 10.84 11.50 7.40
CA LYS A 77 12.15 12.10 7.11
C LYS A 77 13.35 11.23 7.51
N THR A 78 13.16 9.96 7.86
CA THR A 78 14.22 9.12 8.45
C THR A 78 15.39 8.82 7.50
N SER A 79 15.23 9.04 6.19
CA SER A 79 16.28 8.92 5.17
C SER A 79 17.02 10.23 4.88
N GLY A 80 16.52 11.35 5.40
CA GLY A 80 16.88 12.72 5.02
C GLY A 80 15.90 13.35 4.02
N PHE A 81 15.00 12.56 3.44
CA PHE A 81 13.96 13.01 2.50
C PHE A 81 12.57 12.73 3.05
N GLN A 82 11.61 13.63 2.78
CA GLN A 82 10.24 13.47 3.23
C GLN A 82 9.42 12.64 2.25
N VAL A 83 8.88 11.52 2.73
CA VAL A 83 8.01 10.61 1.94
C VAL A 83 6.58 10.52 2.49
N CYS A 84 6.26 11.25 3.56
CA CYS A 84 4.94 11.25 4.21
C CYS A 84 4.59 12.68 4.63
N GLN A 85 4.22 13.53 3.69
CA GLN A 85 4.00 14.97 3.93
C GLN A 85 2.88 15.24 4.94
N HIS A 86 1.83 14.40 4.95
CA HIS A 86 0.67 14.51 5.83
C HIS A 86 0.73 13.61 7.09
N ALA A 87 1.93 13.12 7.43
CA ALA A 87 2.10 12.35 8.66
C ALA A 87 1.98 13.24 9.90
N THR A 88 1.06 12.90 10.79
CA THR A 88 0.87 13.57 12.07
C THR A 88 1.88 13.10 13.12
N ARG A 89 1.90 13.77 14.28
CA ARG A 89 2.78 13.39 15.40
C ARG A 89 2.53 11.95 15.86
N GLY A 90 1.26 11.55 16.00
CA GLY A 90 0.87 10.19 16.38
C GLY A 90 1.29 9.17 15.33
N CYS A 91 1.02 9.46 14.04
CA CYS A 91 1.47 8.61 12.94
C CYS A 91 2.99 8.41 12.93
N MET A 92 3.78 9.46 13.09
CA MET A 92 5.25 9.36 13.10
C MET A 92 5.78 8.59 14.30
N ARG A 93 5.16 8.80 15.48
CA ARG A 93 5.54 8.11 16.72
C ARG A 93 5.28 6.60 16.63
N HIS A 94 4.10 6.22 16.15
CA HIS A 94 3.63 4.84 16.12
C HIS A 94 3.72 4.19 14.72
N CYS A 95 4.57 4.74 13.84
CA CYS A 95 4.70 4.21 12.48
C CYS A 95 5.05 2.72 12.49
N VAL A 96 4.20 1.93 11.83
CA VAL A 96 4.39 0.48 11.69
C VAL A 96 5.72 0.11 10.99
N GLY A 97 6.31 1.02 10.24
CA GLY A 97 7.65 0.85 9.67
C GLY A 97 8.79 0.76 10.68
N LYS A 98 8.55 1.14 11.93
CA LYS A 98 9.50 1.03 13.06
C LYS A 98 9.28 -0.24 13.90
N GLN A 99 8.22 -0.99 13.64
CA GLN A 99 7.78 -2.12 14.44
C GLN A 99 8.22 -3.47 13.84
N GLY A 100 7.97 -4.55 14.58
CA GLY A 100 8.24 -5.91 14.14
C GLY A 100 9.71 -6.14 13.80
N LEU A 101 9.99 -6.84 12.71
CA LEU A 101 11.36 -7.19 12.29
C LEU A 101 12.28 -5.97 12.09
N ALA A 102 11.73 -4.81 11.73
CA ALA A 102 12.53 -3.59 11.58
C ALA A 102 13.07 -3.04 12.90
N ARG A 103 12.48 -3.40 14.03
CA ARG A 103 12.99 -3.09 15.38
C ARG A 103 14.15 -4.00 15.77
N VAL A 104 14.09 -5.25 15.34
CA VAL A 104 15.09 -6.28 15.68
C VAL A 104 16.29 -6.20 14.72
N PHE A 105 16.06 -6.12 13.42
CA PHE A 105 17.11 -6.18 12.41
C PHE A 105 17.39 -4.79 11.81
N GLN A 106 18.50 -4.18 12.21
CA GLN A 106 18.92 -2.85 11.72
C GLN A 106 19.22 -2.80 10.21
N SER A 107 19.45 -3.93 9.57
CA SER A 107 19.60 -4.04 8.11
C SER A 107 18.35 -3.58 7.36
N ILE A 108 17.14 -3.82 7.91
CA ILE A 108 15.87 -3.46 7.29
C ILE A 108 15.71 -1.93 7.17
N PRO A 109 15.77 -1.13 8.24
CA PRO A 109 15.68 0.33 8.11
C PRO A 109 16.84 0.91 7.30
N LYS A 110 18.05 0.34 7.35
CA LYS A 110 19.17 0.76 6.50
C LYS A 110 18.87 0.55 5.02
N ALA A 111 18.33 -0.60 4.63
CA ALA A 111 17.94 -0.88 3.25
C ALA A 111 16.84 0.09 2.76
N ARG A 112 15.80 0.35 3.56
CA ARG A 112 14.75 1.33 3.24
C ARG A 112 15.31 2.74 3.04
N LYS A 113 16.24 3.19 3.89
CA LYS A 113 16.93 4.49 3.73
C LYS A 113 17.72 4.56 2.42
N ARG A 114 18.44 3.49 2.02
CA ARG A 114 19.15 3.44 0.75
C ARG A 114 18.19 3.54 -0.45
N LYS A 115 17.11 2.78 -0.46
CA LYS A 115 16.07 2.85 -1.50
C LYS A 115 15.48 4.27 -1.60
N THR A 116 15.18 4.90 -0.48
CA THR A 116 14.63 6.27 -0.46
C THR A 116 15.64 7.28 -1.00
N ARG A 117 16.92 7.18 -0.62
CA ARG A 117 17.97 8.05 -1.15
C ARG A 117 18.16 7.86 -2.64
N PHE A 118 18.12 6.64 -3.14
CA PHE A 118 18.16 6.33 -4.55
C PHE A 118 16.99 6.99 -5.30
N PHE A 119 15.77 6.83 -4.80
CA PHE A 119 14.59 7.48 -5.38
C PHE A 119 14.72 9.00 -5.54
N PHE A 120 15.25 9.70 -4.54
CA PHE A 120 15.37 11.17 -4.59
C PHE A 120 16.62 11.66 -5.32
N LYS A 121 17.68 10.86 -5.40
CA LYS A 121 18.96 11.28 -6.02
C LYS A 121 19.07 10.89 -7.50
N ASP A 122 18.41 9.83 -7.91
CA ASP A 122 18.38 9.33 -9.28
C ASP A 122 17.02 8.68 -9.56
N GLN A 123 15.98 9.53 -9.67
CA GLN A 123 14.60 9.11 -9.83
C GLN A 123 14.40 8.35 -11.15
N GLU A 124 15.08 8.76 -12.22
CA GLU A 124 14.97 8.10 -13.52
C GLU A 124 15.40 6.64 -13.42
N SER A 125 16.62 6.37 -12.94
CA SER A 125 17.12 5.01 -12.77
C SER A 125 16.27 4.19 -11.79
N PHE A 126 15.75 4.85 -10.74
CA PHE A 126 14.84 4.20 -9.80
C PHE A 126 13.54 3.73 -10.47
N LEU A 127 12.91 4.58 -11.27
CA LEU A 127 11.64 4.27 -11.94
C LEU A 127 11.83 3.22 -13.05
N ILE A 128 12.91 3.23 -13.78
CA ILE A 128 13.28 2.19 -14.74
C ILE A 128 13.41 0.83 -14.02
N LEU A 129 14.10 0.80 -12.89
CA LEU A 129 14.29 -0.43 -12.13
C LEU A 129 12.97 -0.91 -11.50
N LEU A 130 12.14 0.00 -10.99
CA LEU A 130 10.83 -0.31 -10.43
C LEU A 130 9.92 -0.95 -11.48
N TRP A 131 9.82 -0.35 -12.67
CA TRP A 131 9.06 -0.91 -13.78
C TRP A 131 9.54 -2.32 -14.12
N HIS A 132 10.87 -2.48 -14.27
CA HIS A 132 11.46 -3.78 -14.62
C HIS A 132 11.21 -4.85 -13.54
N GLU A 133 11.25 -4.48 -12.26
CA GLU A 133 10.96 -5.42 -11.18
C GLU A 133 9.48 -5.80 -11.14
N ILE A 134 8.55 -4.87 -11.37
CA ILE A 134 7.12 -5.18 -11.49
C ILE A 134 6.87 -6.10 -12.68
N ALA A 135 7.45 -5.80 -13.85
CA ALA A 135 7.31 -6.63 -15.06
C ALA A 135 7.79 -8.06 -14.83
N ARG A 136 8.92 -8.22 -14.15
CA ARG A 136 9.48 -9.55 -13.81
C ARG A 136 8.54 -10.32 -12.87
N GLU A 137 8.01 -9.68 -11.84
CA GLU A 137 7.12 -10.34 -10.90
C GLU A 137 5.73 -10.61 -11.51
N TYR A 138 5.26 -9.73 -12.40
CA TYR A 138 4.07 -9.97 -13.21
C TYR A 138 4.24 -11.20 -14.10
N GLY A 139 5.37 -11.34 -14.80
CA GLY A 139 5.66 -12.52 -15.63
C GLY A 139 5.60 -13.84 -14.84
N LYS A 140 6.19 -13.87 -13.64
CA LYS A 140 6.15 -15.06 -12.78
C LYS A 140 4.72 -15.40 -12.31
N ALA A 141 3.91 -14.39 -12.00
CA ALA A 141 2.53 -14.60 -11.60
C ALA A 141 1.67 -15.06 -12.78
N TYR A 142 1.91 -14.50 -13.97
CA TYR A 142 1.27 -14.90 -15.22
C TYR A 142 1.50 -16.39 -15.52
N GLU A 143 2.74 -16.87 -15.42
CA GLU A 143 3.09 -18.29 -15.60
C GLU A 143 2.36 -19.20 -14.60
N ARG A 144 2.05 -18.70 -13.40
CA ARG A 144 1.31 -19.42 -12.36
C ARG A 144 -0.19 -19.24 -12.48
N GLY A 145 -0.66 -18.36 -13.38
CA GLY A 145 -2.07 -18.03 -13.55
C GLY A 145 -2.68 -17.36 -12.31
N ILE A 146 -1.96 -16.53 -11.58
CA ILE A 146 -2.45 -15.83 -10.37
C ILE A 146 -2.34 -14.29 -10.52
N PRO A 147 -3.28 -13.54 -9.91
CA PRO A 147 -3.28 -12.09 -9.99
C PRO A 147 -2.11 -11.46 -9.24
N VAL A 148 -1.69 -10.26 -9.69
CA VAL A 148 -0.66 -9.46 -9.03
C VAL A 148 -1.29 -8.27 -8.31
N PHE A 149 -0.97 -8.11 -7.04
CA PHE A 149 -1.33 -6.97 -6.22
C PHE A 149 -0.08 -6.20 -5.80
N CYS A 150 -0.04 -4.91 -6.08
CA CYS A 150 1.14 -4.08 -5.86
C CYS A 150 0.85 -2.94 -4.88
N ARG A 151 1.67 -2.85 -3.83
CA ARG A 151 1.60 -1.78 -2.84
C ARG A 151 2.85 -0.90 -2.89
N LEU A 152 2.74 0.29 -3.50
CA LEU A 152 3.87 1.18 -3.70
C LEU A 152 4.21 2.05 -2.47
N ASN A 153 3.26 2.19 -1.54
CA ASN A 153 3.43 2.95 -0.30
C ASN A 153 3.32 2.07 0.96
N VAL A 154 4.17 1.05 1.10
CA VAL A 154 4.12 0.19 2.30
C VAL A 154 4.38 0.98 3.59
N PHE A 155 5.30 1.97 3.56
CA PHE A 155 5.66 2.85 4.68
C PHE A 155 5.83 4.31 4.27
N SER A 156 5.45 4.67 3.05
CA SER A 156 5.46 6.02 2.50
C SER A 156 4.04 6.50 2.19
N ASP A 157 3.93 7.73 1.70
CA ASP A 157 2.67 8.35 1.28
C ASP A 157 2.93 9.26 0.07
N LEU A 158 3.55 8.69 -1.00
CA LEU A 158 3.89 9.36 -2.24
C LEU A 158 2.73 9.30 -3.25
N ASP A 159 2.55 10.35 -4.04
CA ASP A 159 1.50 10.42 -5.09
C ASP A 159 1.98 9.74 -6.38
N TRP A 160 1.99 8.42 -6.40
CA TRP A 160 2.48 7.62 -7.53
C TRP A 160 1.79 7.92 -8.86
N PRO A 161 0.45 8.17 -8.92
CA PRO A 161 -0.20 8.59 -10.16
C PRO A 161 0.33 9.91 -10.75
N LYS A 162 0.93 10.79 -9.92
CA LYS A 162 1.63 11.98 -10.43
C LYS A 162 3.09 11.71 -10.77
N ILE A 163 3.75 10.84 -9.99
CA ILE A 163 5.19 10.54 -10.16
C ILE A 163 5.44 9.73 -11.43
N ALA A 164 4.63 8.71 -11.65
CA ALA A 164 4.78 7.77 -12.77
C ALA A 164 3.39 7.32 -13.28
N PRO A 165 2.61 8.22 -13.91
CA PRO A 165 1.25 7.89 -14.39
C PRO A 165 1.24 6.72 -15.38
N TRP A 166 2.26 6.61 -16.20
CA TRP A 166 2.44 5.53 -17.16
C TRP A 166 2.60 4.15 -16.53
N LEU A 167 2.99 4.06 -15.26
CA LEU A 167 3.17 2.78 -14.58
C LEU A 167 1.86 1.98 -14.51
N PHE A 168 0.75 2.67 -14.34
CA PHE A 168 -0.57 2.04 -14.21
C PHE A 168 -1.12 1.59 -15.56
N SER A 169 -0.90 2.36 -16.62
CA SER A 169 -1.29 1.98 -17.98
C SER A 169 -0.43 0.87 -18.57
N ASP A 170 0.84 0.77 -18.16
CA ASP A 170 1.72 -0.32 -18.60
C ASP A 170 1.38 -1.68 -17.96
N PHE A 171 0.73 -1.65 -16.79
CA PHE A 171 0.33 -2.85 -16.04
C PHE A 171 -1.17 -2.83 -15.71
N PRO A 172 -2.06 -2.88 -16.71
CA PRO A 172 -3.51 -2.75 -16.50
C PRO A 172 -4.08 -3.88 -15.63
N ASP A 173 -3.50 -5.08 -15.69
CA ASP A 173 -3.93 -6.25 -14.92
C ASP A 173 -3.34 -6.32 -13.51
N VAL A 174 -2.42 -5.41 -13.16
CA VAL A 174 -1.90 -5.30 -11.80
C VAL A 174 -2.82 -4.41 -10.99
N ARG A 175 -3.38 -4.92 -9.88
CA ARG A 175 -4.14 -4.09 -8.94
C ARG A 175 -3.20 -3.39 -7.98
N PHE A 176 -3.10 -2.07 -8.11
CA PHE A 176 -2.36 -1.23 -7.16
C PHE A 176 -3.27 -0.80 -6.01
N TYR A 177 -2.74 -0.74 -4.79
CA TYR A 177 -3.50 -0.27 -3.65
C TYR A 177 -2.60 0.30 -2.57
N ASP A 178 -3.07 1.35 -1.91
CA ASP A 178 -2.30 2.04 -0.87
C ASP A 178 -3.21 2.66 0.19
N TYR A 179 -2.58 3.15 1.24
CA TYR A 179 -3.21 4.05 2.20
C TYR A 179 -2.70 5.48 1.99
N THR A 180 -3.52 6.45 2.35
CA THR A 180 -3.08 7.86 2.35
C THR A 180 -3.59 8.64 3.55
N LYS A 181 -2.77 9.57 4.03
CA LYS A 181 -3.14 10.63 4.95
C LYS A 181 -3.35 11.97 4.24
N ASP A 182 -3.02 12.06 2.96
CA ASP A 182 -3.23 13.25 2.13
C ASP A 182 -4.72 13.41 1.80
N PRO A 183 -5.41 14.46 2.31
CA PRO A 183 -6.81 14.68 2.05
C PRO A 183 -7.09 15.06 0.59
N TYR A 184 -6.15 15.74 -0.07
CA TYR A 184 -6.32 16.18 -1.46
C TYR A 184 -6.18 15.00 -2.43
N ARG A 185 -5.20 14.12 -2.18
CA ARG A 185 -5.02 12.89 -2.95
C ARG A 185 -6.23 11.98 -2.82
N TYR A 186 -6.75 11.78 -1.60
CA TYR A 186 -7.94 10.98 -1.38
C TYR A 186 -9.17 11.59 -2.04
N SER A 187 -9.34 12.93 -1.98
CA SER A 187 -10.44 13.61 -2.67
C SER A 187 -10.38 13.45 -4.20
N ARG A 188 -9.19 13.43 -4.79
CA ARG A 188 -9.03 13.12 -6.24
C ARG A 188 -9.44 11.69 -6.53
N PHE A 189 -9.07 10.74 -5.69
CA PHE A 189 -9.49 9.34 -5.82
C PHE A 189 -11.02 9.21 -5.77
N GLN A 190 -11.69 9.79 -4.78
CA GLN A 190 -13.16 9.76 -4.70
C GLN A 190 -13.88 10.43 -5.89
N ARG A 191 -13.22 11.30 -6.63
CA ARG A 191 -13.74 11.91 -7.87
C ARG A 191 -13.39 11.15 -9.14
N GLY A 192 -12.89 9.91 -9.04
CA GLY A 192 -12.51 9.11 -10.21
C GLY A 192 -11.31 9.66 -11.00
N GLN A 193 -10.43 10.46 -10.37
CA GLN A 193 -9.25 11.05 -11.01
C GLN A 193 -7.98 10.22 -10.81
N PHE A 194 -8.15 8.94 -10.59
CA PHE A 194 -7.09 7.97 -10.42
C PHE A 194 -7.18 6.90 -11.51
N PRO A 195 -6.09 6.17 -11.80
CA PRO A 195 -6.16 5.01 -12.67
C PRO A 195 -7.14 3.95 -12.12
N ASP A 196 -7.92 3.31 -12.99
CA ASP A 196 -8.96 2.33 -12.60
C ASP A 196 -8.41 1.14 -11.83
N ASN A 197 -7.15 0.79 -12.09
CA ASN A 197 -6.44 -0.29 -11.40
C ASN A 197 -5.73 0.16 -10.11
N TYR A 198 -6.01 1.37 -9.59
CA TYR A 198 -5.45 1.88 -8.34
C TYR A 198 -6.53 2.13 -7.30
N HIS A 199 -6.43 1.47 -6.15
CA HIS A 199 -7.31 1.69 -5.00
C HIS A 199 -6.61 2.45 -3.88
N LEU A 200 -7.34 3.35 -3.20
CA LEU A 200 -6.79 4.19 -2.15
C LEU A 200 -7.71 4.21 -0.92
N THR A 201 -7.19 3.78 0.23
CA THR A 201 -7.87 3.83 1.51
C THR A 201 -7.44 5.06 2.31
N ARG A 202 -8.38 5.82 2.86
CA ARG A 202 -8.06 6.95 3.74
C ARG A 202 -7.60 6.45 5.10
N SER A 203 -6.39 6.84 5.54
CA SER A 203 -5.96 6.58 6.91
C SER A 203 -6.46 7.67 7.85
N TYR A 204 -6.98 7.27 8.99
CA TYR A 204 -7.31 8.16 10.10
C TYR A 204 -6.06 8.89 10.64
N THR A 205 -6.29 10.10 11.12
CA THR A 205 -5.34 10.87 11.90
C THR A 205 -6.04 11.50 13.11
N GLU A 206 -5.31 11.72 14.19
CA GLU A 206 -5.81 12.36 15.42
C GLU A 206 -6.36 13.78 15.20
N THR A 207 -6.08 14.37 14.05
CA THR A 207 -6.58 15.70 13.66
C THR A 207 -7.81 15.65 12.78
N MET A 208 -8.29 14.45 12.42
CA MET A 208 -9.44 14.28 11.54
C MET A 208 -10.75 14.46 12.32
N SER A 209 -11.59 15.39 11.90
CA SER A 209 -12.89 15.63 12.54
C SER A 209 -13.89 14.54 12.16
N LYS A 210 -14.91 14.31 13.05
CA LYS A 210 -16.06 13.44 12.77
C LYS A 210 -16.72 13.80 11.44
N ARG A 211 -16.97 15.10 11.19
CA ARG A 211 -17.57 15.58 9.93
C ARG A 211 -16.78 15.15 8.69
N THR A 212 -15.44 15.09 8.79
CA THR A 212 -14.59 14.62 7.67
C THR A 212 -14.78 13.13 7.44
N ILE A 213 -14.86 12.34 8.51
CA ILE A 213 -15.12 10.90 8.44
C ILE A 213 -16.49 10.65 7.84
N ASP A 214 -17.53 11.30 8.35
CA ASP A 214 -18.90 11.17 7.87
C ASP A 214 -19.02 11.49 6.37
N ARG A 215 -18.32 12.53 5.90
CA ARG A 215 -18.30 12.87 4.48
C ARG A 215 -17.61 11.82 3.61
N ILE A 216 -16.50 11.26 4.08
CA ILE A 216 -15.76 10.22 3.34
C ILE A 216 -16.62 8.98 3.21
N LEU A 217 -17.18 8.50 4.33
CA LEU A 217 -17.97 7.30 4.38
C LEU A 217 -19.31 7.48 3.66
N GLY A 218 -19.97 8.65 3.83
CA GLY A 218 -21.21 8.97 3.13
C GLY A 218 -21.08 9.05 1.59
N ASN A 219 -19.86 9.21 1.07
CA ASN A 219 -19.54 9.16 -0.36
C ASN A 219 -18.98 7.79 -0.80
N GLY A 220 -19.30 6.71 -0.12
CA GLY A 220 -18.85 5.36 -0.48
C GLY A 220 -17.40 5.04 -0.12
N GLY A 221 -16.65 6.00 0.46
CA GLY A 221 -15.25 5.79 0.78
C GLY A 221 -15.03 4.93 2.03
N THR A 222 -13.77 4.62 2.32
CA THR A 222 -13.35 3.87 3.52
C THR A 222 -12.33 4.67 4.33
N VAL A 223 -12.36 4.50 5.67
CA VAL A 223 -11.40 5.11 6.60
C VAL A 223 -10.78 4.04 7.47
N ALA A 224 -9.48 3.83 7.34
CA ALA A 224 -8.73 2.89 8.19
C ALA A 224 -8.39 3.54 9.53
N ILE A 225 -8.83 2.93 10.62
CA ILE A 225 -8.65 3.42 12.01
C ILE A 225 -7.97 2.32 12.84
N ALA A 226 -6.92 2.69 13.56
CA ALA A 226 -6.31 1.81 14.54
C ALA A 226 -7.05 1.94 15.88
N PHE A 227 -7.61 0.84 16.35
CA PHE A 227 -8.28 0.77 17.64
C PHE A 227 -7.37 0.14 18.70
N ARG A 228 -7.46 0.67 19.93
CA ARG A 228 -6.87 0.00 21.07
C ARG A 228 -7.65 -1.29 21.31
N LYS A 229 -6.95 -2.39 21.46
CA LYS A 229 -7.59 -3.68 21.71
C LYS A 229 -8.37 -3.63 23.01
N GLY A 230 -9.60 -4.13 23.00
CA GLY A 230 -10.31 -4.55 24.19
C GLY A 230 -9.61 -5.73 24.87
N SER A 231 -10.12 -6.19 26.00
CA SER A 231 -9.58 -7.31 26.78
C SER A 231 -9.39 -8.59 25.92
N ASN A 232 -10.27 -8.80 24.94
CA ASN A 232 -10.30 -9.98 24.06
C ASN A 232 -9.69 -9.74 22.67
N ARG A 233 -8.91 -8.67 22.47
CA ARG A 233 -8.38 -8.26 21.17
C ARG A 233 -9.46 -7.89 20.13
N GLU A 234 -10.64 -7.55 20.57
CA GLU A 234 -11.76 -7.15 19.74
C GLU A 234 -11.57 -5.73 19.20
N ILE A 235 -12.30 -5.42 18.15
CA ILE A 235 -12.53 -4.08 17.62
C ILE A 235 -14.03 -3.82 17.69
N PRO A 236 -14.52 -2.55 17.74
CA PRO A 236 -15.94 -2.27 17.80
C PRO A 236 -16.65 -2.74 16.52
N GLU A 237 -17.90 -3.16 16.64
CA GLU A 237 -18.76 -3.43 15.48
C GLU A 237 -19.20 -2.14 14.78
N THR A 238 -19.36 -1.06 15.57
CA THR A 238 -19.67 0.27 15.07
C THR A 238 -18.84 1.33 15.80
N TRP A 239 -18.55 2.43 15.12
CA TRP A 239 -17.88 3.59 15.72
C TRP A 239 -18.43 4.89 15.13
N ASN A 240 -18.84 5.83 15.99
CA ASN A 240 -19.50 7.08 15.60
C ASN A 240 -20.70 6.91 14.65
N GLY A 241 -21.41 5.78 14.76
CA GLY A 241 -22.59 5.45 13.95
C GLY A 241 -22.25 4.75 12.61
N TRP A 242 -20.99 4.47 12.32
CA TRP A 242 -20.58 3.76 11.11
C TRP A 242 -20.17 2.32 11.40
N PRO A 243 -20.48 1.38 10.51
CA PRO A 243 -20.05 -0.01 10.66
C PRO A 243 -18.52 -0.13 10.55
N VAL A 244 -17.97 -1.06 11.32
CA VAL A 244 -16.53 -1.37 11.32
C VAL A 244 -16.29 -2.75 10.75
N PHE A 245 -15.50 -2.81 9.69
CA PHE A 245 -15.04 -4.05 9.07
C PHE A 245 -13.66 -4.45 9.62
N ASP A 246 -13.42 -5.72 9.89
CA ASP A 246 -12.13 -6.21 10.40
C ASP A 246 -11.04 -6.19 9.31
N GLY A 247 -10.28 -5.10 9.27
CA GLY A 247 -9.18 -4.92 8.33
C GLY A 247 -7.92 -5.74 8.66
N ASP A 248 -7.90 -6.46 9.78
CA ASP A 248 -6.82 -7.40 10.08
C ASP A 248 -7.06 -8.80 9.50
N SER A 249 -8.22 -9.09 8.94
CA SER A 249 -8.53 -10.37 8.27
C SER A 249 -7.83 -10.51 6.92
N ASP A 250 -7.72 -9.41 6.16
CA ASP A 250 -7.08 -9.34 4.84
C ASP A 250 -6.31 -8.01 4.71
N ASP A 251 -5.34 -7.91 3.81
CA ASP A 251 -4.62 -6.65 3.50
C ASP A 251 -5.04 -6.06 2.13
N ARG A 252 -5.90 -6.75 1.38
CA ARG A 252 -6.40 -6.33 0.05
C ARG A 252 -7.53 -5.31 0.18
N ARG A 253 -7.18 -4.05 0.45
CA ARG A 253 -8.12 -2.96 0.77
C ARG A 253 -9.16 -2.67 -0.31
N PHE A 254 -8.91 -3.06 -1.54
CA PHE A 254 -9.86 -2.95 -2.65
C PHE A 254 -11.01 -3.98 -2.60
N LEU A 255 -10.97 -4.91 -1.66
CA LEU A 255 -12.06 -5.85 -1.34
C LEU A 255 -12.88 -5.41 -0.13
N ASP A 256 -12.50 -4.33 0.55
CA ASP A 256 -13.22 -3.83 1.72
C ASP A 256 -14.59 -3.29 1.31
N PRO A 257 -15.62 -3.48 2.14
CA PRO A 257 -16.95 -2.94 1.87
C PRO A 257 -16.92 -1.41 1.88
N GLU A 258 -17.68 -0.80 0.96
CA GLU A 258 -17.86 0.65 0.89
C GLU A 258 -18.55 1.20 2.16
N SER A 259 -18.34 2.50 2.42
CA SER A 259 -18.97 3.20 3.55
C SER A 259 -18.65 2.57 4.92
N HIS A 260 -17.53 1.88 5.04
CA HIS A 260 -17.10 1.24 6.28
C HIS A 260 -15.82 1.86 6.86
N ILE A 261 -15.74 1.84 8.16
CA ILE A 261 -14.47 2.00 8.88
C ILE A 261 -13.71 0.68 8.79
N ILE A 262 -12.46 0.75 8.35
CA ILE A 262 -11.59 -0.42 8.33
C ILE A 262 -10.83 -0.47 9.65
N GLY A 263 -11.34 -1.29 10.57
CA GLY A 263 -10.80 -1.43 11.91
C GLY A 263 -9.50 -2.22 11.92
N LEU A 264 -8.45 -1.63 12.44
CA LEU A 264 -7.14 -2.26 12.61
C LEU A 264 -6.81 -2.32 14.10
N ARG A 265 -6.25 -3.43 14.55
CA ARG A 265 -5.80 -3.55 15.96
C ARG A 265 -4.48 -2.84 16.15
N ALA A 266 -4.37 -1.99 17.16
CA ALA A 266 -3.09 -1.40 17.56
C ALA A 266 -2.05 -2.48 17.83
N LYS A 267 -0.82 -2.30 17.32
CA LYS A 267 0.28 -3.29 17.39
C LYS A 267 1.55 -2.65 17.95
N GLY A 268 2.33 -3.45 18.70
CA GLY A 268 3.58 -2.98 19.28
C GLY A 268 3.39 -1.77 20.20
N ASP A 269 4.27 -0.78 20.10
CA ASP A 269 4.25 0.41 20.95
C ASP A 269 2.99 1.30 20.76
N SER A 270 2.23 1.09 19.68
CA SER A 270 1.01 1.88 19.44
C SER A 270 -0.12 1.58 20.42
N VAL A 271 -0.10 0.44 21.12
CA VAL A 271 -1.05 0.12 22.19
C VAL A 271 -0.98 1.12 23.36
N ASN A 272 0.13 1.83 23.50
CA ASN A 272 0.36 2.86 24.52
C ASN A 272 0.22 4.29 23.97
N ASP A 273 -0.46 4.45 22.83
CA ASP A 273 -0.67 5.78 22.26
C ASP A 273 -1.49 6.67 23.19
N THR A 274 -1.04 7.92 23.34
CA THR A 274 -1.72 8.98 24.08
C THR A 274 -2.00 10.22 23.22
N THR A 275 -1.74 10.12 21.92
CA THR A 275 -1.91 11.25 20.99
C THR A 275 -3.31 11.30 20.38
N GLY A 276 -4.09 10.20 20.48
CA GLY A 276 -5.37 10.02 19.82
C GLY A 276 -5.26 9.42 18.41
N PHE A 277 -4.05 9.07 17.96
CA PHE A 277 -3.84 8.35 16.70
C PHE A 277 -4.41 6.93 16.75
N VAL A 278 -4.31 6.29 17.90
CA VAL A 278 -5.03 5.04 18.22
C VAL A 278 -6.30 5.40 19.00
N VAL A 279 -7.42 4.99 18.49
CA VAL A 279 -8.74 5.27 19.07
C VAL A 279 -9.02 4.30 20.22
N ASN A 280 -9.40 4.84 21.38
CA ASN A 280 -9.99 4.06 22.46
C ASN A 280 -11.47 3.83 22.17
N TRP A 281 -11.95 2.62 22.42
CA TRP A 281 -13.37 2.30 22.35
C TRP A 281 -13.78 1.49 23.58
N GLY A 282 -15.06 1.59 23.96
CA GLY A 282 -15.58 0.87 25.10
C GLY A 282 -15.19 1.44 26.47
N VAL A 283 -14.72 2.68 26.53
CA VAL A 283 -14.55 3.45 27.77
C VAL A 283 -15.46 4.67 27.61
N GLU A 284 -16.68 4.58 28.14
CA GLU A 284 -17.48 5.76 28.54
C GLU A 284 -16.95 6.28 29.87
#